data_3d12c2f4e1b59cce8fe35fad36c22e20
#
_entry.id   3d12c2f4e1b59cce8fe35fad36c22e20
#
_cell.length_a   1.000
_cell.length_b   1.000
_cell.length_c   1.000
_cell.angle_alpha   90.00
_cell.angle_beta   90.00
_cell.angle_gamma   90.00
#
_symmetry.space_group_name_H-M   'P 1'
#
loop_
_entity.id
_entity.type
_entity.pdbx_description
1 polymer ?
#
loop_
_entity_poly.entity_id
_entity_poly.type
_entity_poly.pdbx_seq_one_letter_code
_entity_poly.pdbx_strand_id
1 'polypeptide(L)'
;LRDWWGLWEADAYPRMDLVVASLDTAYTTKQENDPSALTVWGVFSGDAASSIATGFVNRSNRMRNNEREAARFDQGAKIANLLPDDPASTPRIMLMYSWTQRLELPELVQKVADSCKRMKVDILLIESKAACMSVAQELLRLYGREDWGVQLVNPGANDKLARLYSVQHLFSEGVIYAPDTTWAEAVIGQCEVFPKGKHDDLVDTTSQALKYLRETGVLVRQPERIAEINDSRVHRGKP
;
A
#
# COMPACT_ATOMS: atom_id res chain seq x y z
N LEU A 1 0.47 9.06 -18.57
CA LEU A 1 0.60 8.29 -17.30
C LEU A 1 1.22 6.91 -17.51
N ARG A 2 0.90 6.22 -18.62
CA ARG A 2 1.41 4.86 -18.89
C ARG A 2 2.94 4.81 -18.91
N ASP A 3 3.59 5.73 -19.59
CA ASP A 3 5.06 5.81 -19.72
C ASP A 3 5.80 6.13 -18.40
N TRP A 4 5.06 6.42 -17.35
CA TRP A 4 5.61 6.70 -16.02
C TRP A 4 5.71 5.46 -15.13
N TRP A 5 5.17 4.33 -15.58
CA TRP A 5 5.30 3.05 -14.89
C TRP A 5 6.59 2.36 -15.31
N GLY A 6 7.44 2.03 -14.34
CA GLY A 6 8.54 1.10 -14.58
C GLY A 6 8.00 -0.30 -14.81
N LEU A 7 8.31 -0.93 -15.95
CA LEU A 7 7.96 -2.32 -16.17
C LEU A 7 8.94 -3.23 -15.47
N TRP A 8 8.44 -4.29 -14.86
CA TRP A 8 9.21 -5.29 -14.15
C TRP A 8 8.92 -6.68 -14.70
N GLU A 9 9.93 -7.57 -14.66
CA GLU A 9 9.73 -8.97 -15.04
C GLU A 9 8.74 -9.63 -14.08
N ALA A 10 7.74 -10.30 -14.64
CA ALA A 10 6.77 -11.05 -13.86
C ALA A 10 7.50 -12.10 -13.01
N ASP A 11 7.16 -12.52 -11.93
CA ASP A 11 7.75 -13.57 -11.08
C ASP A 11 9.15 -13.29 -10.48
N ALA A 12 9.79 -12.17 -10.82
CA ALA A 12 11.13 -11.80 -10.34
C ALA A 12 11.09 -10.63 -9.34
N TYR A 13 10.18 -10.67 -8.36
CA TYR A 13 10.03 -9.58 -7.39
C TYR A 13 11.25 -9.41 -6.50
N PRO A 14 11.71 -8.18 -6.25
CA PRO A 14 12.73 -7.91 -5.25
C PRO A 14 12.21 -8.22 -3.85
N ARG A 15 13.13 -8.29 -2.89
CA ARG A 15 12.73 -8.38 -1.48
C ARG A 15 11.98 -7.11 -1.08
N MET A 16 10.77 -7.26 -0.55
CA MET A 16 9.98 -6.15 -0.05
C MET A 16 10.30 -5.88 1.43
N ASP A 17 10.48 -4.60 1.75
CA ASP A 17 10.69 -4.12 3.12
C ASP A 17 9.36 -3.92 3.84
N LEU A 18 8.32 -3.50 3.09
CA LEU A 18 6.95 -3.33 3.56
C LEU A 18 5.98 -3.76 2.46
N VAL A 19 4.92 -4.46 2.83
CA VAL A 19 3.83 -4.81 1.91
C VAL A 19 2.52 -4.26 2.43
N VAL A 20 1.87 -3.42 1.65
CA VAL A 20 0.60 -2.77 1.98
C VAL A 20 -0.47 -3.23 1.00
N ALA A 21 -1.60 -3.69 1.51
CA ALA A 21 -2.80 -3.91 0.72
C ALA A 21 -3.77 -2.75 0.91
N SER A 22 -4.48 -2.36 -0.13
CA SER A 22 -5.51 -1.33 -0.11
C SER A 22 -6.80 -1.89 -0.66
N LEU A 23 -7.86 -1.85 0.12
CA LEU A 23 -9.18 -2.38 -0.18
C LEU A 23 -10.18 -1.23 -0.32
N ASP A 24 -10.89 -1.20 -1.45
CA ASP A 24 -12.13 -0.46 -1.63
C ASP A 24 -13.30 -1.44 -1.68
N THR A 25 -14.30 -1.23 -0.82
CA THR A 25 -15.46 -2.10 -0.73
C THR A 25 -16.71 -1.39 -1.21
N ALA A 26 -17.40 -1.97 -2.15
CA ALA A 26 -18.70 -1.51 -2.60
C ALA A 26 -19.87 -2.15 -1.84
N TYR A 27 -19.60 -2.86 -0.74
CA TYR A 27 -20.61 -3.54 0.05
C TYR A 27 -21.53 -2.53 0.76
N THR A 28 -22.67 -2.25 0.14
CA THR A 28 -23.82 -1.62 0.79
C THR A 28 -25.05 -2.45 0.48
N THR A 29 -25.97 -2.57 1.45
CA THR A 29 -27.25 -3.29 1.30
C THR A 29 -28.14 -2.75 0.16
N LYS A 30 -27.74 -1.66 -0.49
CA LYS A 30 -28.46 -1.01 -1.61
C LYS A 30 -27.70 -1.01 -2.94
N GLN A 31 -26.43 -1.42 -2.98
CA GLN A 31 -25.58 -1.44 -4.18
C GLN A 31 -25.03 -2.84 -4.43
N GLU A 32 -25.91 -3.79 -4.62
CA GLU A 32 -25.60 -5.21 -4.89
C GLU A 32 -24.74 -5.42 -6.16
N ASN A 33 -24.49 -4.36 -6.95
CA ASN A 33 -23.87 -4.48 -8.26
C ASN A 33 -22.47 -3.85 -8.39
N ASP A 34 -21.95 -3.13 -7.40
CA ASP A 34 -20.62 -2.53 -7.51
C ASP A 34 -19.55 -3.54 -7.07
N PRO A 35 -18.44 -3.63 -7.79
CA PRO A 35 -17.35 -4.52 -7.41
C PRO A 35 -16.54 -3.97 -6.25
N SER A 36 -16.01 -4.86 -5.41
CA SER A 36 -14.93 -4.53 -4.50
C SER A 36 -13.59 -4.70 -5.22
N ALA A 37 -12.61 -3.88 -4.88
CA ALA A 37 -11.28 -3.90 -5.47
C ALA A 37 -10.18 -3.93 -4.41
N LEU A 38 -9.10 -4.64 -4.73
CA LEU A 38 -7.91 -4.69 -3.89
C LEU A 38 -6.66 -4.53 -4.75
N THR A 39 -5.73 -3.70 -4.27
CA THR A 39 -4.37 -3.63 -4.80
C THR A 39 -3.37 -3.91 -3.69
N VAL A 40 -2.26 -4.57 -4.02
CA VAL A 40 -1.16 -4.87 -3.09
C VAL A 40 0.12 -4.23 -3.59
N TRP A 41 0.80 -3.53 -2.72
CA TRP A 41 1.97 -2.71 -3.00
C TRP A 41 3.13 -3.10 -2.10
N GLY A 42 4.29 -3.34 -2.69
CA GLY A 42 5.53 -3.60 -1.97
C GLY A 42 6.46 -2.40 -2.05
N VAL A 43 7.08 -2.05 -0.94
CA VAL A 43 8.18 -1.07 -0.90
C VAL A 43 9.50 -1.81 -0.85
N PHE A 44 10.47 -1.39 -1.65
CA PHE A 44 11.80 -1.99 -1.71
C PHE A 44 12.89 -0.95 -1.91
N SER A 45 14.10 -1.25 -1.46
CA SER A 45 15.27 -0.38 -1.60
C SER A 45 15.88 -0.49 -2.99
N GLY A 46 16.45 0.61 -3.50
CA GLY A 46 16.88 0.78 -4.89
C GLY A 46 17.97 -0.15 -5.42
N ASP A 47 18.70 -0.86 -4.56
CA ASP A 47 19.76 -1.80 -4.96
C ASP A 47 19.23 -3.20 -5.30
N ALA A 48 18.17 -3.25 -6.11
CA ALA A 48 17.50 -4.49 -6.52
C ALA A 48 18.44 -5.49 -7.23
N ALA A 49 19.54 -5.05 -7.81
CA ALA A 49 20.53 -5.94 -8.40
C ALA A 49 21.24 -6.83 -7.35
N SER A 50 21.38 -6.36 -6.11
CA SER A 50 21.95 -7.12 -5.00
C SER A 50 20.93 -8.06 -4.34
N SER A 51 19.63 -7.75 -4.42
CA SER A 51 18.59 -8.51 -3.71
C SER A 51 18.09 -9.76 -4.44
N ILE A 52 18.32 -9.88 -5.74
CA ILE A 52 18.02 -11.11 -6.50
C ILE A 52 18.86 -12.29 -5.99
N ALA A 53 20.10 -12.05 -5.54
CA ALA A 53 20.99 -13.08 -5.03
C ALA A 53 20.64 -13.56 -3.59
N THR A 54 19.87 -12.79 -2.82
CA THR A 54 19.53 -13.09 -1.41
C THR A 54 18.06 -13.45 -1.18
N GLY A 55 17.29 -13.65 -2.23
CA GLY A 55 15.80 -13.81 -2.21
C GLY A 55 15.24 -14.98 -1.40
N PHE A 56 16.03 -15.77 -0.66
CA PHE A 56 15.54 -16.93 0.12
C PHE A 56 15.87 -16.91 1.61
N VAL A 57 16.48 -15.86 2.15
CA VAL A 57 16.89 -15.86 3.56
C VAL A 57 15.98 -15.02 4.43
N ASN A 58 15.10 -15.70 5.16
CA ASN A 58 14.55 -15.35 6.48
C ASN A 58 13.59 -14.16 6.64
N ARG A 59 12.35 -14.27 6.12
CA ARG A 59 11.20 -13.64 6.81
C ARG A 59 10.81 -14.34 8.13
N SER A 60 11.21 -15.60 8.31
CA SER A 60 10.86 -16.40 9.50
C SER A 60 11.55 -15.97 10.81
N ASN A 61 12.58 -15.09 10.74
CA ASN A 61 13.24 -14.55 11.92
C ASN A 61 12.81 -13.11 12.28
N ARG A 62 11.88 -12.51 11.52
CA ARG A 62 11.35 -11.19 11.82
C ARG A 62 10.28 -11.32 12.90
N MET A 63 10.64 -10.96 14.12
CA MET A 63 9.81 -10.77 15.30
C MET A 63 9.37 -12.03 16.05
N ARG A 64 9.90 -12.18 17.25
CA ARG A 64 9.33 -13.02 18.31
C ARG A 64 7.93 -12.52 18.65
N ASN A 65 7.05 -13.41 19.10
CA ASN A 65 5.61 -13.14 19.31
C ASN A 65 5.29 -11.87 20.14
N ASN A 66 6.14 -11.48 21.11
CA ASN A 66 5.93 -10.30 21.96
C ASN A 66 6.19 -8.97 21.22
N GLU A 67 7.10 -8.96 20.23
CA GLU A 67 7.35 -7.77 19.40
C GLU A 67 6.25 -7.56 18.36
N ARG A 68 5.56 -8.65 17.95
CA ARG A 68 4.42 -8.61 17.03
C ARG A 68 3.18 -7.96 17.65
N GLU A 69 2.93 -8.19 18.94
CA GLU A 69 1.82 -7.53 19.65
C GLU A 69 2.08 -6.04 19.86
N ALA A 70 3.29 -5.65 20.25
CA ALA A 70 3.67 -4.25 20.38
C ALA A 70 3.60 -3.49 19.03
N ALA A 71 4.02 -4.14 17.93
CA ALA A 71 3.97 -3.55 16.60
C ALA A 71 2.53 -3.35 16.05
N ARG A 72 1.53 -4.08 16.60
CA ARG A 72 0.11 -3.85 16.25
C ARG A 72 -0.43 -2.54 16.79
N PHE A 73 0.10 -2.06 17.90
CA PHE A 73 -0.32 -0.82 18.55
C PHE A 73 0.54 0.39 18.15
N ASP A 74 1.78 0.17 17.70
CA ASP A 74 2.67 1.22 17.26
C ASP A 74 3.14 1.03 15.81
N GLN A 75 2.22 1.28 14.88
CA GLN A 75 2.50 1.24 13.45
C GLN A 75 3.53 2.30 13.02
N GLY A 76 3.60 3.42 13.74
CA GLY A 76 4.58 4.47 13.51
C GLY A 76 6.01 3.99 13.77
N ALA A 77 6.24 3.22 14.85
CA ALA A 77 7.55 2.64 15.15
C ALA A 77 7.95 1.56 14.13
N LYS A 78 6.99 0.75 13.65
CA LYS A 78 7.25 -0.26 12.60
C LYS A 78 7.71 0.40 11.30
N ILE A 79 7.07 1.48 10.91
CA ILE A 79 7.42 2.25 9.69
C ILE A 79 8.77 2.95 9.88
N ALA A 80 9.04 3.53 11.03
CA ALA A 80 10.31 4.20 11.32
C ALA A 80 11.52 3.26 11.21
N ASN A 81 11.37 1.98 11.56
CA ASN A 81 12.41 0.97 11.46
C ASN A 81 12.59 0.37 10.05
N LEU A 82 11.71 0.69 9.11
CA LEU A 82 11.76 0.21 7.72
C LEU A 82 12.49 1.15 6.78
N LEU A 83 12.90 2.32 7.28
CA LEU A 83 13.64 3.28 6.47
C LEU A 83 15.02 2.71 6.15
N PRO A 84 15.46 2.83 4.88
CA PRO A 84 16.77 2.34 4.49
C PRO A 84 17.86 3.05 5.30
N ASP A 85 18.80 2.26 5.82
CA ASP A 85 19.97 2.79 6.54
C ASP A 85 20.92 3.55 5.61
N ASP A 86 20.81 3.34 4.28
CA ASP A 86 21.60 4.04 3.28
C ASP A 86 20.91 5.32 2.80
N PRO A 87 21.51 6.50 3.07
CA PRO A 87 20.96 7.78 2.61
C PRO A 87 20.88 7.92 1.08
N ALA A 88 21.58 7.10 0.31
CA ALA A 88 21.54 7.11 -1.16
C ALA A 88 20.41 6.26 -1.75
N SER A 89 19.76 5.39 -0.97
CA SER A 89 18.71 4.53 -1.50
C SER A 89 17.37 5.25 -1.55
N THR A 90 16.86 5.46 -2.75
CA THR A 90 15.50 5.97 -2.95
C THR A 90 14.52 4.82 -2.87
N PRO A 91 13.52 4.85 -1.96
CA PRO A 91 12.50 3.81 -1.89
C PRO A 91 11.74 3.71 -3.23
N ARG A 92 11.49 2.50 -3.67
CA ARG A 92 10.71 2.18 -4.87
C ARG A 92 9.48 1.40 -4.49
N ILE A 93 8.45 1.47 -5.32
CA ILE A 93 7.15 0.87 -5.06
C ILE A 93 6.83 -0.09 -6.20
N MET A 94 6.42 -1.30 -5.85
CA MET A 94 6.01 -2.36 -6.76
C MET A 94 4.54 -2.67 -6.58
N LEU A 95 3.76 -2.62 -7.66
CA LEU A 95 2.44 -3.22 -7.70
C LEU A 95 2.61 -4.75 -7.73
N MET A 96 2.17 -5.44 -6.70
CA MET A 96 2.43 -6.87 -6.53
C MET A 96 1.24 -7.75 -6.88
N TYR A 97 0.02 -7.22 -6.74
CA TYR A 97 -1.20 -7.96 -7.03
C TYR A 97 -2.41 -7.04 -7.08
N SER A 98 -3.42 -7.40 -7.86
CA SER A 98 -4.73 -6.75 -7.85
C SER A 98 -5.86 -7.70 -8.20
N TRP A 99 -7.06 -7.35 -7.80
CA TRP A 99 -8.30 -7.95 -8.28
C TRP A 99 -9.48 -6.97 -8.13
N THR A 100 -10.50 -7.20 -8.94
CA THR A 100 -11.81 -6.52 -8.86
C THR A 100 -12.88 -7.60 -8.98
N GLN A 101 -13.75 -7.75 -7.98
CA GLN A 101 -14.77 -8.79 -7.94
C GLN A 101 -16.03 -8.32 -7.21
N ARG A 102 -17.18 -8.85 -7.60
CA ARG A 102 -18.45 -8.72 -6.88
C ARG A 102 -18.58 -9.90 -5.95
N LEU A 103 -18.57 -9.66 -4.65
CA LEU A 103 -18.56 -10.69 -3.62
C LEU A 103 -19.52 -10.29 -2.50
N GLU A 104 -20.20 -11.27 -1.94
CA GLU A 104 -20.92 -11.11 -0.68
C GLU A 104 -19.94 -10.98 0.50
N LEU A 105 -20.42 -10.43 1.63
CA LEU A 105 -19.56 -10.13 2.78
C LEU A 105 -18.68 -11.31 3.24
N PRO A 106 -19.20 -12.55 3.41
CA PRO A 106 -18.36 -13.67 3.84
C PRO A 106 -17.27 -14.03 2.83
N GLU A 107 -17.62 -14.02 1.54
CA GLU A 107 -16.69 -14.31 0.45
C GLU A 107 -15.63 -13.22 0.29
N LEU A 108 -16.04 -11.95 0.45
CA LEU A 108 -15.15 -10.80 0.42
C LEU A 108 -14.12 -10.89 1.54
N VAL A 109 -14.55 -11.14 2.77
CA VAL A 109 -13.70 -11.28 3.95
C VAL A 109 -12.69 -12.41 3.75
N GLN A 110 -13.14 -13.59 3.27
CA GLN A 110 -12.26 -14.72 2.96
C GLN A 110 -11.25 -14.37 1.87
N LYS A 111 -11.71 -13.77 0.76
CA LYS A 111 -10.85 -13.40 -0.38
C LYS A 111 -9.78 -12.40 0.02
N VAL A 112 -10.13 -11.40 0.83
CA VAL A 112 -9.17 -10.41 1.36
C VAL A 112 -8.13 -11.09 2.24
N ALA A 113 -8.56 -11.93 3.18
CA ALA A 113 -7.65 -12.66 4.07
C ALA A 113 -6.69 -13.56 3.30
N ASP A 114 -7.18 -14.31 2.30
CA ASP A 114 -6.35 -15.17 1.45
C ASP A 114 -5.35 -14.34 0.63
N SER A 115 -5.76 -13.17 0.13
CA SER A 115 -4.88 -12.24 -0.57
C SER A 115 -3.78 -11.71 0.34
N CYS A 116 -4.12 -11.29 1.56
CA CYS A 116 -3.17 -10.81 2.56
C CYS A 116 -2.15 -11.90 2.95
N LYS A 117 -2.60 -13.13 3.18
CA LYS A 117 -1.73 -14.27 3.48
C LYS A 117 -0.79 -14.59 2.33
N ARG A 118 -1.33 -14.74 1.12
CA ARG A 118 -0.56 -15.08 -0.08
C ARG A 118 0.52 -14.06 -0.37
N MET A 119 0.17 -12.77 -0.31
CA MET A 119 1.09 -11.67 -0.61
C MET A 119 1.95 -11.24 0.57
N LYS A 120 1.79 -11.89 1.74
CA LYS A 120 2.50 -11.56 2.99
C LYS A 120 2.37 -10.09 3.34
N VAL A 121 1.14 -9.59 3.30
CA VAL A 121 0.80 -8.23 3.63
C VAL A 121 1.19 -7.93 5.08
N ASP A 122 1.74 -6.76 5.33
CA ASP A 122 1.99 -6.25 6.68
C ASP A 122 0.82 -5.41 7.18
N ILE A 123 0.21 -4.61 6.28
CA ILE A 123 -0.86 -3.66 6.60
C ILE A 123 -1.93 -3.73 5.53
N LEU A 124 -3.18 -3.95 5.94
CA LEU A 124 -4.36 -3.82 5.10
C LEU A 124 -5.06 -2.49 5.39
N LEU A 125 -5.14 -1.64 4.39
CA LEU A 125 -5.85 -0.37 4.43
C LEU A 125 -7.31 -0.56 4.01
N ILE A 126 -8.23 -0.03 4.81
CA ILE A 126 -9.66 -0.01 4.50
C ILE A 126 -10.17 1.41 4.70
N GLU A 127 -10.94 1.93 3.75
CA GLU A 127 -11.52 3.27 3.88
C GLU A 127 -12.49 3.33 5.07
N SER A 128 -12.39 4.38 5.89
CA SER A 128 -13.25 4.57 7.08
C SER A 128 -14.64 5.11 6.70
N LYS A 129 -15.38 4.33 5.90
CA LYS A 129 -16.79 4.57 5.56
C LYS A 129 -17.69 3.56 6.28
N ALA A 130 -18.94 3.91 6.52
CA ALA A 130 -19.88 3.05 7.25
C ALA A 130 -20.00 1.65 6.64
N ALA A 131 -20.06 1.53 5.31
CA ALA A 131 -20.12 0.26 4.60
C ALA A 131 -18.86 -0.61 4.79
N CYS A 132 -17.68 0.01 4.89
CA CYS A 132 -16.42 -0.69 5.03
C CYS A 132 -16.17 -1.20 6.47
N MET A 133 -16.86 -0.62 7.44
CA MET A 133 -16.71 -1.00 8.86
C MET A 133 -17.10 -2.45 9.15
N SER A 134 -18.14 -2.97 8.50
CA SER A 134 -18.54 -4.37 8.65
C SER A 134 -17.47 -5.34 8.18
N VAL A 135 -16.82 -5.03 7.04
CA VAL A 135 -15.70 -5.82 6.52
C VAL A 135 -14.51 -5.78 7.47
N ALA A 136 -14.14 -4.60 7.97
CA ALA A 136 -13.05 -4.45 8.91
C ALA A 136 -13.30 -5.20 10.23
N GLN A 137 -14.51 -5.13 10.78
CA GLN A 137 -14.90 -5.84 12.00
C GLN A 137 -14.83 -7.36 11.81
N GLU A 138 -15.34 -7.89 10.70
CA GLU A 138 -15.28 -9.33 10.41
C GLU A 138 -13.85 -9.82 10.20
N LEU A 139 -13.02 -9.05 9.51
CA LEU A 139 -11.59 -9.36 9.35
C LEU A 139 -10.87 -9.39 10.70
N LEU A 140 -11.10 -8.41 11.56
CA LEU A 140 -10.51 -8.39 12.91
C LEU A 140 -11.02 -9.54 13.78
N ARG A 141 -12.31 -9.88 13.68
CA ARG A 141 -12.91 -10.98 14.44
C ARG A 141 -12.33 -12.34 14.03
N LEU A 142 -12.22 -12.60 12.73
CA LEU A 142 -11.82 -13.91 12.20
C LEU A 142 -10.30 -14.06 12.07
N TYR A 143 -9.61 -12.98 11.73
CA TYR A 143 -8.19 -12.98 11.37
C TYR A 143 -7.33 -12.04 12.22
N GLY A 144 -7.83 -11.54 13.34
CA GLY A 144 -7.11 -10.61 14.22
C GLY A 144 -5.82 -11.17 14.84
N ARG A 145 -5.52 -12.47 14.68
CA ARG A 145 -4.27 -13.10 15.14
C ARG A 145 -3.26 -13.35 14.03
N GLU A 146 -3.58 -12.97 12.82
CA GLU A 146 -2.68 -13.12 11.67
C GLU A 146 -1.51 -12.10 11.72
N ASP A 147 -0.52 -12.31 10.87
CA ASP A 147 0.69 -11.48 10.86
C ASP A 147 0.52 -10.10 10.22
N TRP A 148 -0.68 -9.76 9.76
CA TRP A 148 -1.02 -8.45 9.16
C TRP A 148 -2.01 -7.67 10.03
N GLY A 149 -1.87 -6.32 10.00
CA GLY A 149 -2.77 -5.41 10.71
C GLY A 149 -3.82 -4.78 9.80
N VAL A 150 -5.00 -4.47 10.33
CA VAL A 150 -6.03 -3.67 9.65
C VAL A 150 -5.90 -2.22 10.08
N GLN A 151 -5.76 -1.32 9.10
CA GLN A 151 -5.69 0.12 9.30
C GLN A 151 -6.88 0.79 8.62
N LEU A 152 -7.71 1.50 9.40
CA LEU A 152 -8.75 2.34 8.84
C LEU A 152 -8.15 3.67 8.37
N VAL A 153 -8.43 4.04 7.13
CA VAL A 153 -7.93 5.26 6.49
C VAL A 153 -9.09 6.23 6.29
N ASN A 154 -8.94 7.45 6.78
CA ASN A 154 -9.91 8.50 6.48
C ASN A 154 -9.67 9.02 5.05
N PRO A 155 -10.66 8.96 4.15
CA PRO A 155 -10.50 9.47 2.78
C PRO A 155 -10.26 10.98 2.73
N GLY A 156 -10.62 11.69 3.81
CA GLY A 156 -10.59 13.14 3.86
C GLY A 156 -11.74 13.77 3.08
N ALA A 157 -11.70 15.09 2.94
CA ALA A 157 -12.68 15.88 2.20
C ALA A 157 -12.35 16.00 0.69
N ASN A 158 -11.20 15.52 0.26
CA ASN A 158 -10.73 15.62 -1.12
C ASN A 158 -11.50 14.66 -2.03
N ASP A 159 -11.87 15.14 -3.21
CA ASP A 159 -12.43 14.29 -4.25
C ASP A 159 -11.40 13.28 -4.79
N LYS A 160 -11.87 12.30 -5.56
CA LYS A 160 -11.04 11.24 -6.15
C LYS A 160 -9.91 11.81 -7.02
N LEU A 161 -10.19 12.87 -7.78
CA LEU A 161 -9.22 13.48 -8.69
C LEU A 161 -8.10 14.17 -7.90
N ALA A 162 -8.44 14.90 -6.84
CA ALA A 162 -7.45 15.53 -5.96
C ALA A 162 -6.59 14.49 -5.24
N ARG A 163 -7.16 13.33 -4.86
CA ARG A 163 -6.41 12.22 -4.24
C ARG A 163 -5.37 11.65 -5.22
N LEU A 164 -5.74 11.37 -6.46
CA LEU A 164 -4.80 10.89 -7.46
C LEU A 164 -3.70 11.92 -7.78
N TYR A 165 -4.07 13.18 -7.93
CA TYR A 165 -3.08 14.26 -8.16
C TYR A 165 -2.08 14.40 -7.02
N SER A 166 -2.51 14.17 -5.77
CA SER A 166 -1.61 14.25 -4.62
C SER A 166 -0.46 13.24 -4.65
N VAL A 167 -0.61 12.14 -5.40
CA VAL A 167 0.40 11.07 -5.55
C VAL A 167 0.99 11.00 -6.96
N GLN A 168 0.56 11.85 -7.89
CA GLN A 168 0.97 11.83 -9.29
C GLN A 168 2.49 12.01 -9.47
N HIS A 169 3.12 12.81 -8.60
CA HIS A 169 4.57 13.03 -8.64
C HIS A 169 5.37 11.74 -8.46
N LEU A 170 4.87 10.75 -7.71
CA LEU A 170 5.53 9.44 -7.53
C LEU A 170 5.65 8.70 -8.87
N PHE A 171 4.65 8.83 -9.72
CA PHE A 171 4.70 8.26 -11.07
C PHE A 171 5.71 9.00 -11.95
N SER A 172 5.67 10.34 -11.98
CA SER A 172 6.59 11.14 -12.81
C SER A 172 8.05 11.04 -12.35
N GLU A 173 8.29 10.70 -11.10
CA GLU A 173 9.62 10.44 -10.55
C GLU A 173 10.17 9.04 -10.90
N GLY A 174 9.36 8.18 -11.52
CA GLY A 174 9.78 6.84 -11.95
C GLY A 174 10.04 5.87 -10.80
N VAL A 175 9.43 6.10 -9.63
CA VAL A 175 9.60 5.22 -8.45
C VAL A 175 8.58 4.10 -8.39
N ILE A 176 7.56 4.09 -9.27
CA ILE A 176 6.48 3.11 -9.30
C ILE A 176 6.73 2.09 -10.40
N TYR A 177 6.64 0.82 -10.03
CA TYR A 177 6.85 -0.33 -10.90
C TYR A 177 5.63 -1.23 -10.92
N ALA A 178 5.42 -1.92 -12.03
CA ALA A 178 4.40 -2.94 -12.18
C ALA A 178 4.96 -4.13 -13.00
N PRO A 179 4.55 -5.38 -12.71
CA PRO A 179 4.94 -6.50 -13.52
C PRO A 179 4.17 -6.50 -14.85
N ASP A 180 4.77 -7.09 -15.87
CA ASP A 180 4.12 -7.31 -17.17
C ASP A 180 3.12 -8.46 -17.08
N THR A 181 1.92 -8.15 -16.59
CA THR A 181 0.82 -9.11 -16.38
C THR A 181 -0.53 -8.49 -16.72
N THR A 182 -1.49 -9.31 -17.10
CA THR A 182 -2.85 -8.85 -17.46
C THR A 182 -3.55 -8.12 -16.31
N TRP A 183 -3.36 -8.56 -15.07
CA TRP A 183 -3.99 -7.92 -13.91
C TRP A 183 -3.33 -6.57 -13.56
N ALA A 184 -2.02 -6.43 -13.76
CA ALA A 184 -1.33 -5.14 -13.58
C ALA A 184 -1.75 -4.15 -14.67
N GLU A 185 -1.91 -4.63 -15.90
CA GLU A 185 -2.42 -3.84 -17.02
C GLU A 185 -3.81 -3.27 -16.74
N ALA A 186 -4.67 -3.99 -16.04
CA ALA A 186 -5.98 -3.48 -15.62
C ALA A 186 -5.87 -2.27 -14.67
N VAL A 187 -4.89 -2.27 -13.73
CA VAL A 187 -4.62 -1.13 -12.85
C VAL A 187 -4.08 0.05 -13.65
N ILE A 188 -3.07 -0.19 -14.48
CA ILE A 188 -2.44 0.83 -15.33
C ILE A 188 -3.50 1.49 -16.23
N GLY A 189 -4.32 0.69 -16.90
CA GLY A 189 -5.36 1.17 -17.81
C GLY A 189 -6.42 2.02 -17.10
N GLN A 190 -6.88 1.63 -15.91
CA GLN A 190 -7.81 2.48 -15.15
C GLN A 190 -7.17 3.81 -14.74
N CYS A 191 -5.91 3.80 -14.28
CA CYS A 191 -5.19 5.02 -13.93
C CYS A 191 -4.97 5.95 -15.14
N GLU A 192 -4.76 5.37 -16.34
CA GLU A 192 -4.53 6.13 -17.57
C GLU A 192 -5.78 6.88 -18.04
N VAL A 193 -6.93 6.23 -18.02
CA VAL A 193 -8.20 6.81 -18.52
C VAL A 193 -8.92 7.67 -17.50
N PHE A 194 -8.56 7.60 -16.22
CA PHE A 194 -9.18 8.39 -15.15
C PHE A 194 -9.03 9.90 -15.40
N PRO A 195 -10.08 10.75 -15.17
CA PRO A 195 -11.38 10.44 -14.56
C PRO A 195 -12.47 10.06 -15.60
N LYS A 196 -12.12 9.81 -16.84
CA LYS A 196 -13.09 9.55 -17.93
C LYS A 196 -13.48 8.07 -18.05
N GLY A 197 -12.82 7.19 -17.28
CA GLY A 197 -13.10 5.76 -17.28
C GLY A 197 -14.45 5.42 -16.66
N LYS A 198 -15.04 4.28 -17.09
CA LYS A 198 -16.29 3.75 -16.53
C LYS A 198 -16.10 3.20 -15.10
N HIS A 199 -14.93 2.68 -14.80
CA HIS A 199 -14.55 2.08 -13.52
C HIS A 199 -13.33 2.80 -12.95
N ASP A 200 -13.33 3.05 -11.67
CA ASP A 200 -12.27 3.75 -10.96
C ASP A 200 -11.87 3.07 -9.64
N ASP A 201 -12.40 1.87 -9.38
CA ASP A 201 -12.18 1.12 -8.14
C ASP A 201 -10.68 0.84 -7.88
N LEU A 202 -9.93 0.47 -8.95
CA LEU A 202 -8.49 0.25 -8.86
C LEU A 202 -7.70 1.57 -8.72
N VAL A 203 -8.24 2.69 -9.20
CA VAL A 203 -7.65 4.02 -8.99
C VAL A 203 -7.80 4.45 -7.53
N ASP A 204 -8.96 4.21 -6.93
CA ASP A 204 -9.20 4.52 -5.52
C ASP A 204 -8.26 3.73 -4.60
N THR A 205 -8.14 2.41 -4.79
CA THR A 205 -7.20 1.59 -4.02
C THR A 205 -5.74 1.99 -4.24
N THR A 206 -5.37 2.36 -5.47
CA THR A 206 -4.02 2.84 -5.81
C THR A 206 -3.72 4.15 -5.10
N SER A 207 -4.60 5.15 -5.25
CA SER A 207 -4.39 6.47 -4.64
C SER A 207 -4.36 6.40 -3.11
N GLN A 208 -5.18 5.55 -2.49
CA GLN A 208 -5.20 5.29 -1.05
C GLN A 208 -3.88 4.69 -0.56
N ALA A 209 -3.36 3.65 -1.23
CA ALA A 209 -2.10 3.01 -0.85
C ALA A 209 -0.93 3.98 -0.97
N LEU A 210 -0.79 4.65 -2.11
CA LEU A 210 0.31 5.56 -2.37
C LEU A 210 0.29 6.79 -1.45
N LYS A 211 -0.90 7.34 -1.18
CA LYS A 211 -1.08 8.42 -0.21
C LYS A 211 -0.64 7.99 1.18
N TYR A 212 -1.07 6.80 1.63
CA TYR A 212 -0.66 6.25 2.92
C TYR A 212 0.85 6.09 3.03
N LEU A 213 1.50 5.49 2.03
CA LEU A 213 2.96 5.32 2.01
C LEU A 213 3.72 6.65 2.04
N ARG A 214 3.18 7.69 1.39
CA ARG A 214 3.74 9.03 1.43
C ARG A 214 3.56 9.69 2.80
N GLU A 215 2.35 9.69 3.36
CA GLU A 215 2.02 10.36 4.63
C GLU A 215 2.73 9.72 5.83
N THR A 216 3.01 8.44 5.77
CA THR A 216 3.77 7.71 6.80
C THR A 216 5.28 7.90 6.69
N GLY A 217 5.76 8.68 5.71
CA GLY A 217 7.18 8.98 5.54
C GLY A 217 8.01 7.85 4.93
N VAL A 218 7.38 6.75 4.52
CA VAL A 218 8.07 5.62 3.87
C VAL A 218 8.70 6.04 2.54
N LEU A 219 8.09 7.02 1.86
CA LEU A 219 8.50 7.50 0.54
C LEU A 219 9.19 8.88 0.58
N VAL A 220 9.50 9.39 1.76
CA VAL A 220 10.18 10.69 1.88
C VAL A 220 11.63 10.53 1.51
N ARG A 221 12.10 11.35 0.58
CA ARG A 221 13.52 11.39 0.22
C ARG A 221 14.37 11.90 1.37
N GLN A 222 15.56 11.36 1.52
CA GLN A 222 16.54 11.77 2.55
C GLN A 222 16.78 13.30 2.58
N PRO A 223 16.93 14.02 1.45
CA PRO A 223 17.09 15.47 1.50
C PRO A 223 15.90 16.21 2.12
N GLU A 224 14.68 15.78 1.82
CA GLU A 224 13.45 16.36 2.38
C GLU A 224 13.37 16.11 3.89
N ARG A 225 13.76 14.92 4.32
CA ARG A 225 13.82 14.52 5.73
C ARG A 225 14.85 15.34 6.51
N ILE A 226 16.03 15.56 5.95
CA ILE A 226 17.06 16.41 6.54
C ILE A 226 16.56 17.85 6.64
N ALA A 227 15.86 18.36 5.63
CA ALA A 227 15.26 19.69 5.63
C ALA A 227 14.19 19.82 6.72
N GLU A 228 13.29 18.86 6.88
CA GLU A 228 12.26 18.83 7.94
C GLU A 228 12.87 18.76 9.34
N ILE A 229 13.90 17.93 9.54
CA ILE A 229 14.61 17.84 10.82
C ILE A 229 15.31 19.16 11.15
N ASN A 230 15.92 19.82 10.19
CA ASN A 230 16.60 21.09 10.39
C ASN A 230 15.61 22.20 10.68
N ASP A 231 14.48 22.26 9.96
CA ASP A 231 13.41 23.25 10.18
C ASP A 231 12.78 23.08 11.57
N SER A 232 12.53 21.86 11.99
CA SER A 232 11.98 21.56 13.33
C SER A 232 12.95 21.92 14.46
N ARG A 233 14.27 21.86 14.24
CA ARG A 233 15.29 22.30 15.20
C ARG A 233 15.34 23.83 15.30
N VAL A 234 15.20 24.54 14.19
CA VAL A 234 15.17 26.01 14.16
C VAL A 234 13.97 26.56 14.95
N HIS A 235 12.81 25.88 14.86
CA HIS A 235 11.60 26.33 15.58
C HIS A 235 11.61 26.02 17.08
N ARG A 236 12.41 25.03 17.53
CA ARG A 236 12.58 24.73 18.98
C ARG A 236 13.65 25.57 19.66
N GLY A 237 14.46 26.30 18.92
CA GLY A 237 15.57 27.09 19.41
C GLY A 237 15.28 28.59 19.60
N LYS A 238 14.03 29.05 19.53
CA LYS A 238 13.66 30.44 19.86
C LYS A 238 13.20 30.50 21.31
N PRO A 239 13.85 31.33 22.16
CA PRO A 239 13.48 31.54 23.56
C PRO A 239 12.14 32.23 23.69
#